data_6ef80687f5852cb6d5c464781becaf17
#
_entry.id   6ef80687f5852cb6d5c464781becaf17
#
_cell.length_a   1.000
_cell.length_b   1.000
_cell.length_c   1.000
_cell.angle_alpha   90.00
_cell.angle_beta   90.00
_cell.angle_gamma   90.00
#
_symmetry.space_group_name_H-M   'P 1'
#
loop_
_entity.id
_entity.type
_entity.pdbx_description
1 polymer ?
#
loop_
_entity_poly.entity_id
_entity_poly.type
_entity_poly.pdbx_seq_one_letter_code
_entity_poly.pdbx_strand_id
1 'polypeptide(L)'
;MAERSDFWGTCQGGVSLTFDDGMGCHLDRVVPALDERGLRGSFYLLPRGDDWEDRLAPWREVAAAGHEIGNHTLSHTCSGNYTGVRGGLELSSLERIEDDILQAQQRLLPLAPHQDRWTFCYPCYCTFVGQGRGRRSYVPVVARHFLAGRAGGEYGFGNHPATVDLACFWAQTAERMGAFEMIGLAEELTHRGQWVVFVFHAIDGSRLSVASEDFLALLNFLARRRDSIRTATVAEIAGDISHYQAVTGQQRSPSTP
;
A
#
# COMPACT_ATOMS: atom_id res chain seq x y z
N MET A 1 -28.03 8.01 -1.17
CA MET A 1 -27.35 6.84 -1.77
C MET A 1 -26.31 7.42 -2.74
N ALA A 2 -25.02 7.21 -2.49
CA ALA A 2 -24.00 7.60 -3.47
C ALA A 2 -24.20 6.75 -4.74
N GLU A 3 -24.26 7.38 -5.91
CA GLU A 3 -24.30 6.67 -7.18
C GLU A 3 -23.12 5.70 -7.24
N ARG A 4 -23.38 4.43 -7.56
CA ARG A 4 -22.31 3.45 -7.84
C ARG A 4 -21.46 4.02 -8.95
N SER A 5 -20.19 4.20 -8.69
CA SER A 5 -19.28 4.64 -9.75
C SER A 5 -19.13 3.52 -10.77
N ASP A 6 -19.30 3.81 -12.06
CA ASP A 6 -19.08 2.86 -13.18
C ASP A 6 -17.61 2.40 -13.26
N PHE A 7 -16.76 2.85 -12.36
CA PHE A 7 -15.33 2.57 -12.31
C PHE A 7 -15.00 1.06 -12.19
N TRP A 8 -15.76 0.32 -11.39
CA TRP A 8 -15.44 -1.08 -11.10
C TRP A 8 -15.96 -2.08 -12.14
N GLY A 9 -16.67 -1.62 -13.17
CA GLY A 9 -17.30 -2.50 -14.17
C GLY A 9 -18.26 -3.50 -13.53
N THR A 10 -18.03 -4.80 -13.69
CA THR A 10 -18.86 -5.86 -13.10
C THR A 10 -18.61 -6.07 -11.60
N CYS A 11 -17.48 -5.64 -11.07
CA CYS A 11 -17.16 -5.73 -9.65
C CYS A 11 -17.91 -4.69 -8.81
N GLN A 12 -18.00 -4.93 -7.53
CA GLN A 12 -18.63 -4.01 -6.57
C GLN A 12 -17.63 -2.98 -6.05
N GLY A 13 -16.37 -3.38 -5.92
CA GLY A 13 -15.27 -2.59 -5.38
C GLY A 13 -13.95 -3.32 -5.55
N GLY A 14 -12.88 -2.80 -4.96
CA GLY A 14 -11.54 -3.37 -5.06
C GLY A 14 -10.89 -3.64 -3.71
N VAL A 15 -9.99 -4.62 -3.70
CA VAL A 15 -9.13 -4.96 -2.55
C VAL A 15 -7.68 -5.04 -3.00
N SER A 16 -6.77 -4.42 -2.24
CA SER A 16 -5.33 -4.64 -2.35
C SER A 16 -4.77 -5.17 -1.03
N LEU A 17 -3.89 -6.17 -1.13
CA LEU A 17 -3.19 -6.76 0.00
C LEU A 17 -1.76 -6.22 0.01
N THR A 18 -1.38 -5.51 1.07
CA THR A 18 -0.07 -4.87 1.19
C THR A 18 0.71 -5.43 2.36
N PHE A 19 2.02 -5.59 2.17
CA PHE A 19 2.92 -6.25 3.11
C PHE A 19 4.15 -5.38 3.34
N ASP A 20 4.38 -4.97 4.59
CA ASP A 20 5.42 -4.03 4.95
C ASP A 20 6.69 -4.73 5.44
N ASP A 21 7.83 -4.04 5.35
CA ASP A 21 9.14 -4.40 5.88
C ASP A 21 9.90 -5.52 5.16
N GLY A 22 9.31 -6.20 4.18
CA GLY A 22 9.99 -7.31 3.49
C GLY A 22 10.39 -8.44 4.42
N MET A 23 9.49 -8.84 5.34
CA MET A 23 9.76 -9.86 6.35
C MET A 23 9.95 -11.25 5.74
N GLY A 24 10.77 -12.12 6.38
CA GLY A 24 11.02 -13.48 5.89
C GLY A 24 9.74 -14.31 5.67
N CYS A 25 8.75 -14.18 6.55
CA CYS A 25 7.46 -14.85 6.39
C CYS A 25 6.69 -14.46 5.11
N HIS A 26 7.02 -13.33 4.50
CA HIS A 26 6.41 -12.94 3.22
C HIS A 26 6.87 -13.87 2.09
N LEU A 27 8.16 -14.21 2.04
CA LEU A 27 8.70 -15.15 1.05
C LEU A 27 8.25 -16.58 1.32
N ASP A 28 8.28 -17.00 2.60
CA ASP A 28 8.07 -18.38 2.99
C ASP A 28 6.59 -18.79 3.04
N ARG A 29 5.67 -17.84 3.28
CA ARG A 29 4.25 -18.13 3.54
C ARG A 29 3.31 -17.30 2.69
N VAL A 30 3.53 -15.97 2.61
CA VAL A 30 2.58 -15.06 1.95
C VAL A 30 2.58 -15.24 0.44
N VAL A 31 3.75 -15.17 -0.19
CA VAL A 31 3.89 -15.31 -1.65
C VAL A 31 3.32 -16.65 -2.13
N PRO A 32 3.72 -17.82 -1.55
CA PRO A 32 3.14 -19.08 -1.95
C PRO A 32 1.61 -19.14 -1.81
N ALA A 33 1.08 -18.61 -0.67
CA ALA A 33 -0.36 -18.61 -0.43
C ALA A 33 -1.16 -17.75 -1.41
N LEU A 34 -0.60 -16.61 -1.84
CA LEU A 34 -1.17 -15.76 -2.89
C LEU A 34 -1.13 -16.46 -4.25
N ASP A 35 0.01 -17.01 -4.63
CA ASP A 35 0.22 -17.69 -5.92
C ASP A 35 -0.71 -18.89 -6.12
N GLU A 36 -0.85 -19.75 -5.10
CA GLU A 36 -1.79 -20.89 -5.11
C GLU A 36 -3.23 -20.46 -5.42
N ARG A 37 -3.59 -19.22 -5.11
CA ARG A 37 -4.94 -18.67 -5.30
C ARG A 37 -5.06 -17.74 -6.50
N GLY A 38 -3.97 -17.56 -7.25
CA GLY A 38 -3.92 -16.61 -8.36
C GLY A 38 -4.16 -15.16 -7.95
N LEU A 39 -3.77 -14.81 -6.71
CA LEU A 39 -3.81 -13.46 -6.17
C LEU A 39 -2.44 -12.80 -6.25
N ARG A 40 -2.40 -11.47 -6.28
CA ARG A 40 -1.17 -10.69 -6.24
C ARG A 40 -1.20 -9.70 -5.08
N GLY A 41 -0.02 -9.47 -4.48
CA GLY A 41 0.16 -8.53 -3.38
C GLY A 41 1.18 -7.44 -3.72
N SER A 42 1.19 -6.37 -2.93
CA SER A 42 2.15 -5.26 -3.01
C SER A 42 3.07 -5.32 -1.80
N PHE A 43 4.37 -5.45 -2.04
CA PHE A 43 5.38 -5.64 -0.99
C PHE A 43 6.26 -4.39 -0.88
N TYR A 44 6.15 -3.70 0.25
CA TYR A 44 6.91 -2.48 0.53
C TYR A 44 8.21 -2.83 1.23
N LEU A 45 9.33 -2.68 0.51
CA LEU A 45 10.63 -3.19 0.93
C LEU A 45 11.53 -2.10 1.50
N LEU A 46 12.39 -2.51 2.42
CA LEU A 46 13.43 -1.70 3.06
C LEU A 46 14.82 -2.12 2.54
N PRO A 47 15.39 -1.42 1.55
CA PRO A 47 16.70 -1.77 1.00
C PRO A 47 17.85 -1.18 1.82
N ARG A 48 17.78 -1.28 3.17
CA ARG A 48 18.77 -0.76 4.12
C ARG A 48 19.90 -1.77 4.38
N GLY A 49 21.02 -1.27 4.93
CA GLY A 49 22.19 -2.08 5.28
C GLY A 49 23.10 -2.29 4.07
N ASP A 50 24.30 -2.87 4.31
CA ASP A 50 25.28 -3.13 3.27
C ASP A 50 25.03 -4.45 2.55
N ASP A 51 24.26 -5.34 3.17
CA ASP A 51 23.84 -6.66 2.67
C ASP A 51 22.50 -6.65 1.91
N TRP A 52 21.99 -5.48 1.58
CA TRP A 52 20.65 -5.33 1.02
C TRP A 52 20.45 -6.10 -0.31
N GLU A 53 21.49 -6.19 -1.14
CA GLU A 53 21.42 -6.87 -2.44
C GLU A 53 21.17 -8.37 -2.27
N ASP A 54 21.93 -9.02 -1.38
CA ASP A 54 21.78 -10.45 -1.11
C ASP A 54 20.46 -10.74 -0.41
N ARG A 55 20.11 -9.92 0.58
CA ARG A 55 18.86 -10.07 1.36
C ARG A 55 17.61 -9.86 0.52
N LEU A 56 17.65 -8.97 -0.45
CA LEU A 56 16.52 -8.69 -1.33
C LEU A 56 16.57 -9.43 -2.67
N ALA A 57 17.62 -10.20 -2.97
CA ALA A 57 17.72 -10.97 -4.20
C ALA A 57 16.48 -11.87 -4.51
N PRO A 58 15.88 -12.57 -3.52
CA PRO A 58 14.69 -13.39 -3.77
C PRO A 58 13.47 -12.61 -4.29
N TRP A 59 13.39 -11.31 -4.01
CA TRP A 59 12.27 -10.48 -4.44
C TRP A 59 12.22 -10.24 -5.95
N ARG A 60 13.28 -10.56 -6.69
CA ARG A 60 13.27 -10.55 -8.16
C ARG A 60 12.30 -11.59 -8.71
N GLU A 61 12.25 -12.77 -8.12
CA GLU A 61 11.32 -13.83 -8.51
C GLU A 61 9.88 -13.45 -8.16
N VAL A 62 9.69 -12.83 -6.99
CA VAL A 62 8.38 -12.31 -6.57
C VAL A 62 7.85 -11.26 -7.55
N ALA A 63 8.69 -10.31 -7.95
CA ALA A 63 8.33 -9.32 -8.97
C ALA A 63 8.05 -9.97 -10.34
N ALA A 64 8.86 -10.94 -10.75
CA ALA A 64 8.67 -11.67 -12.02
C ALA A 64 7.37 -12.50 -12.04
N ALA A 65 6.90 -12.95 -10.86
CA ALA A 65 5.60 -13.62 -10.71
C ALA A 65 4.40 -12.64 -10.78
N GLY A 66 4.64 -11.34 -10.90
CA GLY A 66 3.59 -10.32 -11.06
C GLY A 66 3.12 -9.69 -9.75
N HIS A 67 3.83 -9.90 -8.64
CA HIS A 67 3.63 -9.11 -7.44
C HIS A 67 4.29 -7.73 -7.59
N GLU A 68 3.77 -6.75 -6.90
CA GLU A 68 4.32 -5.40 -6.88
C GLU A 68 5.40 -5.26 -5.81
N ILE A 69 6.51 -4.62 -6.18
CA ILE A 69 7.53 -4.13 -5.26
C ILE A 69 7.31 -2.63 -5.06
N GLY A 70 7.14 -2.21 -3.81
CA GLY A 70 6.94 -0.82 -3.42
C GLY A 70 8.08 -0.28 -2.56
N ASN A 71 8.17 1.04 -2.49
CA ASN A 71 9.18 1.76 -1.72
C ASN A 71 8.70 2.02 -0.29
N HIS A 72 9.53 1.63 0.70
CA HIS A 72 9.27 1.88 2.12
C HIS A 72 10.38 2.69 2.79
N THR A 73 11.03 3.56 2.04
CA THR A 73 12.22 4.33 2.40
C THR A 73 13.48 3.47 2.62
N LEU A 74 14.62 4.12 2.79
CA LEU A 74 15.87 3.44 3.13
C LEU A 74 15.99 3.21 4.63
N SER A 75 15.69 4.23 5.43
CA SER A 75 15.93 4.25 6.87
C SER A 75 14.75 3.82 7.73
N HIS A 76 13.53 3.80 7.18
CA HIS A 76 12.28 3.58 7.92
C HIS A 76 12.12 4.52 9.11
N THR A 77 12.39 5.80 8.90
CA THR A 77 12.29 6.78 9.99
C THR A 77 10.84 7.05 10.36
N CYS A 78 10.50 6.78 11.62
CA CYS A 78 9.18 7.04 12.21
C CYS A 78 9.18 8.30 13.08
N SER A 79 8.00 8.73 13.50
CA SER A 79 7.84 9.72 14.56
C SER A 79 8.39 9.19 15.90
N GLY A 80 8.97 10.07 16.69
CA GLY A 80 9.40 9.76 18.05
C GLY A 80 8.28 9.24 18.97
N ASN A 81 7.02 9.53 18.64
CA ASN A 81 5.86 8.96 19.34
C ASN A 81 5.74 7.43 19.16
N TYR A 82 6.21 6.88 18.04
CA TYR A 82 6.24 5.44 17.81
C TYR A 82 7.43 4.76 18.49
N THR A 83 8.59 5.41 18.41
CA THR A 83 9.86 4.79 18.81
C THR A 83 10.22 5.06 20.27
N GLY A 84 9.67 6.11 20.88
CA GLY A 84 10.07 6.61 22.19
C GLY A 84 11.49 7.20 22.21
N VAL A 85 12.14 7.35 21.07
CA VAL A 85 13.51 7.83 20.94
C VAL A 85 13.54 9.23 20.30
N ARG A 86 14.42 10.11 20.80
CA ARG A 86 14.69 11.40 20.13
C ARG A 86 15.37 11.14 18.79
N GLY A 87 14.93 11.83 17.72
CA GLY A 87 15.62 11.78 16.44
C GLY A 87 14.79 11.23 15.27
N GLY A 88 13.48 11.10 15.44
CA GLY A 88 12.57 10.67 14.37
C GLY A 88 12.32 11.73 13.29
N LEU A 89 11.20 11.61 12.62
CA LEU A 89 10.75 12.54 11.57
C LEU A 89 10.69 14.00 12.05
N GLU A 90 10.53 14.22 13.34
CA GLU A 90 10.52 15.55 13.99
C GLU A 90 11.83 16.32 13.79
N LEU A 91 12.95 15.62 13.63
CA LEU A 91 14.28 16.21 13.37
C LEU A 91 14.73 16.09 11.91
N SER A 92 13.86 15.56 11.04
CA SER A 92 14.11 15.47 9.60
C SER A 92 13.66 16.74 8.87
N SER A 93 14.10 16.87 7.61
CA SER A 93 13.64 17.90 6.67
C SER A 93 13.04 17.25 5.42
N LEU A 94 12.41 18.07 4.54
CA LEU A 94 11.87 17.57 3.27
C LEU A 94 12.99 17.03 2.37
N GLU A 95 14.14 17.69 2.35
CA GLU A 95 15.30 17.29 1.55
C GLU A 95 15.84 15.93 2.03
N ARG A 96 15.98 15.74 3.34
CA ARG A 96 16.48 14.48 3.90
C ARG A 96 15.56 13.31 3.65
N ILE A 97 14.24 13.49 3.80
CA ILE A 97 13.28 12.41 3.55
C ILE A 97 13.20 12.12 2.04
N GLU A 98 13.31 13.12 1.17
CA GLU A 98 13.37 12.93 -0.28
C GLU A 98 14.63 12.15 -0.68
N ASP A 99 15.78 12.50 -0.17
CA ASP A 99 17.04 11.76 -0.40
C ASP A 99 16.93 10.30 0.05
N ASP A 100 16.36 10.04 1.23
CA ASP A 100 16.14 8.71 1.78
C ASP A 100 15.21 7.87 0.88
N ILE A 101 14.14 8.44 0.39
CA ILE A 101 13.19 7.85 -0.55
C ILE A 101 13.87 7.51 -1.88
N LEU A 102 14.62 8.45 -2.45
CA LEU A 102 15.28 8.27 -3.74
C LEU A 102 16.41 7.26 -3.70
N GLN A 103 17.19 7.22 -2.62
CA GLN A 103 18.21 6.20 -2.43
C GLN A 103 17.58 4.80 -2.32
N ALA A 104 16.45 4.67 -1.58
CA ALA A 104 15.71 3.43 -1.54
C ALA A 104 15.23 3.03 -2.94
N GLN A 105 14.67 3.97 -3.70
CA GLN A 105 14.18 3.70 -5.05
C GLN A 105 15.27 3.20 -5.98
N GLN A 106 16.46 3.81 -5.96
CA GLN A 106 17.60 3.36 -6.77
C GLN A 106 17.99 1.91 -6.48
N ARG A 107 17.93 1.50 -5.21
CA ARG A 107 18.23 0.11 -4.80
C ARG A 107 17.13 -0.88 -5.18
N LEU A 108 15.85 -0.43 -5.26
CA LEU A 108 14.72 -1.30 -5.58
C LEU A 108 14.53 -1.50 -7.09
N LEU A 109 14.88 -0.54 -7.94
CA LEU A 109 14.72 -0.63 -9.39
C LEU A 109 15.24 -1.94 -10.01
N PRO A 110 16.45 -2.46 -9.63
CA PRO A 110 16.96 -3.72 -10.20
C PRO A 110 16.20 -4.98 -9.79
N LEU A 111 15.33 -4.90 -8.75
CA LEU A 111 14.52 -6.04 -8.31
C LEU A 111 13.30 -6.26 -9.21
N ALA A 112 12.77 -5.20 -9.79
CA ALA A 112 11.56 -5.25 -10.62
C ALA A 112 11.75 -4.44 -11.94
N PRO A 113 12.65 -4.89 -12.85
CA PRO A 113 13.04 -4.12 -14.03
C PRO A 113 11.90 -3.91 -15.05
N HIS A 114 10.83 -4.68 -14.96
CA HIS A 114 9.66 -4.57 -15.84
C HIS A 114 8.49 -3.81 -15.20
N GLN A 115 8.65 -3.37 -13.95
CA GLN A 115 7.64 -2.58 -13.25
C GLN A 115 7.78 -1.10 -13.65
N ASP A 116 6.79 -0.57 -14.35
CA ASP A 116 6.77 0.81 -14.85
C ASP A 116 6.12 1.80 -13.87
N ARG A 117 5.31 1.29 -12.93
CA ARG A 117 4.57 2.08 -11.95
C ARG A 117 5.03 1.74 -10.54
N TRP A 118 5.53 2.74 -9.83
CA TRP A 118 6.03 2.56 -8.47
C TRP A 118 5.10 3.22 -7.47
N THR A 119 4.89 2.53 -6.34
CA THR A 119 4.12 3.05 -5.23
C THR A 119 4.96 3.14 -3.97
N PHE A 120 4.49 3.92 -3.03
CA PHE A 120 5.17 4.28 -1.80
C PHE A 120 4.33 3.89 -0.57
N CYS A 121 5.00 3.50 0.51
CA CYS A 121 4.38 3.31 1.81
C CYS A 121 5.02 4.23 2.85
N TYR A 122 4.21 5.04 3.50
CA TYR A 122 4.67 5.92 4.57
C TYR A 122 5.05 5.11 5.81
N PRO A 123 6.34 5.12 6.25
CA PRO A 123 6.74 4.43 7.48
C PRO A 123 5.91 4.89 8.67
N CYS A 124 5.42 3.93 9.46
CA CYS A 124 4.56 4.19 10.61
C CYS A 124 3.36 5.10 10.29
N TYR A 125 2.89 5.10 9.04
CA TYR A 125 1.79 5.95 8.53
C TYR A 125 2.04 7.45 8.66
N CYS A 126 3.25 7.88 8.98
CA CYS A 126 3.60 9.28 9.20
C CYS A 126 3.85 10.00 7.87
N THR A 127 3.19 11.13 7.65
CA THR A 127 3.21 11.91 6.40
C THR A 127 3.90 13.27 6.55
N PHE A 128 4.66 13.47 7.62
CA PHE A 128 5.27 14.76 7.96
C PHE A 128 6.74 14.63 8.36
N VAL A 129 7.46 15.73 8.27
CA VAL A 129 8.78 15.98 8.87
C VAL A 129 8.75 17.27 9.67
N GLY A 130 9.72 17.45 10.58
CA GLY A 130 9.78 18.63 11.46
C GLY A 130 8.76 18.60 12.60
N GLN A 131 8.78 19.63 13.42
CA GLN A 131 7.92 19.75 14.61
C GLN A 131 7.36 21.16 14.79
N GLY A 132 6.27 21.26 15.55
CA GLY A 132 5.64 22.53 15.89
C GLY A 132 5.31 23.34 14.64
N ARG A 133 5.68 24.63 14.62
CA ARG A 133 5.46 25.53 13.47
C ARG A 133 6.33 25.18 12.24
N GLY A 134 7.39 24.40 12.44
CA GLY A 134 8.27 23.90 11.38
C GLY A 134 7.80 22.59 10.76
N ARG A 135 6.71 21.99 11.22
CA ARG A 135 6.16 20.75 10.67
C ARG A 135 5.71 20.95 9.21
N ARG A 136 6.11 20.03 8.33
CA ARG A 136 5.80 20.06 6.90
C ARG A 136 5.34 18.66 6.46
N SER A 137 4.33 18.62 5.58
CA SER A 137 3.94 17.37 4.91
C SER A 137 4.96 17.03 3.81
N TYR A 138 5.34 15.74 3.72
CA TYR A 138 6.12 15.23 2.59
C TYR A 138 5.28 14.45 1.58
N VAL A 139 3.94 14.51 1.70
CA VAL A 139 3.01 13.99 0.67
C VAL A 139 3.30 14.59 -0.72
N PRO A 140 3.58 15.91 -0.86
CA PRO A 140 3.96 16.46 -2.16
C PRO A 140 5.28 15.92 -2.72
N VAL A 141 6.20 15.46 -1.86
CA VAL A 141 7.43 14.77 -2.30
C VAL A 141 7.06 13.43 -2.92
N VAL A 142 6.25 12.63 -2.22
CA VAL A 142 5.78 11.33 -2.71
C VAL A 142 5.02 11.48 -4.03
N ALA A 143 4.12 12.47 -4.13
CA ALA A 143 3.35 12.74 -5.34
C ALA A 143 4.21 13.06 -6.59
N ARG A 144 5.43 13.57 -6.41
CA ARG A 144 6.35 13.84 -7.53
C ARG A 144 7.03 12.59 -8.07
N HIS A 145 7.24 11.58 -7.24
CA HIS A 145 8.10 10.44 -7.56
C HIS A 145 7.34 9.11 -7.73
N PHE A 146 6.12 9.03 -7.21
CA PHE A 146 5.35 7.79 -7.18
C PHE A 146 3.92 7.99 -7.72
N LEU A 147 3.38 6.90 -8.29
CA LEU A 147 1.99 6.87 -8.72
C LEU A 147 1.03 7.05 -7.53
N ALA A 148 1.36 6.43 -6.39
CA ALA A 148 0.52 6.45 -5.22
C ALA A 148 1.33 6.26 -3.93
N GLY A 149 0.82 6.79 -2.80
CA GLY A 149 1.42 6.68 -1.47
C GLY A 149 0.43 6.17 -0.43
N ARG A 150 0.70 5.01 0.18
CA ARG A 150 -0.16 4.40 1.18
C ARG A 150 0.15 4.92 2.58
N ALA A 151 -0.83 5.56 3.18
CA ALA A 151 -0.83 5.94 4.59
C ALA A 151 -1.69 4.98 5.44
N GLY A 152 -1.90 5.30 6.71
CA GLY A 152 -2.96 4.71 7.53
C GLY A 152 -4.30 5.38 7.27
N GLY A 153 -5.37 4.79 7.79
CA GLY A 153 -6.71 5.34 7.65
C GLY A 153 -7.57 5.06 8.88
N GLU A 154 -8.74 5.65 8.90
CA GLU A 154 -9.74 5.38 9.92
C GLU A 154 -10.36 3.99 9.69
N TYR A 155 -10.60 3.27 10.80
CA TYR A 155 -11.21 1.96 10.76
C TYR A 155 -12.60 2.00 10.10
N GLY A 156 -12.85 1.07 9.18
CA GLY A 156 -14.13 0.97 8.49
C GLY A 156 -14.34 1.98 7.35
N PHE A 157 -13.27 2.66 6.90
CA PHE A 157 -13.30 3.54 5.74
C PHE A 157 -12.35 3.06 4.65
N GLY A 158 -12.84 3.01 3.41
CA GLY A 158 -12.05 2.73 2.22
C GLY A 158 -11.83 3.99 1.36
N ASN A 159 -11.22 3.79 0.21
CA ASN A 159 -10.89 4.86 -0.73
C ASN A 159 -11.95 4.92 -1.83
N HIS A 160 -12.54 6.09 -2.07
CA HIS A 160 -13.50 6.28 -3.15
C HIS A 160 -12.75 6.63 -4.45
N PRO A 161 -12.91 5.88 -5.54
CA PRO A 161 -12.11 6.08 -6.76
C PRO A 161 -12.16 7.49 -7.35
N ALA A 162 -13.31 8.16 -7.28
CA ALA A 162 -13.47 9.49 -7.85
C ALA A 162 -12.81 10.62 -7.05
N THR A 163 -12.46 10.40 -5.77
CA THR A 163 -12.07 11.49 -4.85
C THR A 163 -10.84 11.20 -4.01
N VAL A 164 -10.33 9.97 -4.03
CA VAL A 164 -9.13 9.62 -3.25
C VAL A 164 -7.92 10.43 -3.72
N ASP A 165 -7.16 10.97 -2.78
CA ASP A 165 -5.81 11.47 -3.04
C ASP A 165 -4.87 10.28 -3.10
N LEU A 166 -4.42 9.93 -4.32
CA LEU A 166 -3.52 8.80 -4.53
C LEU A 166 -2.16 9.01 -3.84
N ALA A 167 -1.72 10.23 -3.62
CA ALA A 167 -0.46 10.48 -2.92
C ALA A 167 -0.54 10.17 -1.42
N CYS A 168 -1.75 10.00 -0.85
CA CYS A 168 -1.97 9.74 0.57
C CYS A 168 -3.25 8.92 0.80
N PHE A 169 -3.37 7.77 0.12
CA PHE A 169 -4.55 6.93 0.27
C PHE A 169 -4.54 6.11 1.56
N TRP A 170 -5.73 5.70 2.00
CA TRP A 170 -5.94 5.05 3.28
C TRP A 170 -5.87 3.54 3.21
N ALA A 171 -5.41 2.92 4.31
CA ALA A 171 -5.38 1.48 4.47
C ALA A 171 -5.85 1.05 5.86
N GLN A 172 -6.36 -0.18 5.96
CA GLN A 172 -6.80 -0.82 7.18
C GLN A 172 -5.67 -1.72 7.71
N THR A 173 -5.22 -1.48 8.93
CA THR A 173 -4.23 -2.35 9.58
C THR A 173 -4.88 -3.67 9.96
N ALA A 174 -4.40 -4.77 9.40
CA ALA A 174 -4.94 -6.10 9.67
C ALA A 174 -4.41 -6.75 10.96
N GLU A 175 -3.52 -6.07 11.67
CA GLU A 175 -2.89 -6.59 12.89
C GLU A 175 -3.95 -7.03 13.90
N ARG A 176 -3.85 -8.30 14.32
CA ARG A 176 -4.76 -8.94 15.27
C ARG A 176 -6.23 -9.06 14.81
N MET A 177 -6.54 -8.70 13.57
CA MET A 177 -7.88 -8.95 13.04
C MET A 177 -8.07 -10.44 12.80
N GLY A 178 -9.23 -10.96 13.18
CA GLY A 178 -9.66 -12.28 12.78
C GLY A 178 -10.22 -12.29 11.34
N ALA A 179 -10.35 -13.47 10.77
CA ALA A 179 -10.89 -13.65 9.42
C ALA A 179 -12.26 -12.98 9.23
N PHE A 180 -13.15 -13.13 10.19
CA PHE A 180 -14.51 -12.56 10.13
C PHE A 180 -14.48 -11.02 10.00
N GLU A 181 -13.58 -10.37 10.73
CA GLU A 181 -13.45 -8.91 10.69
C GLU A 181 -12.88 -8.43 9.36
N MET A 182 -11.79 -9.05 8.87
CA MET A 182 -11.19 -8.70 7.58
C MET A 182 -12.15 -8.92 6.42
N ILE A 183 -12.85 -10.06 6.42
CA ILE A 183 -13.84 -10.40 5.38
C ILE A 183 -15.02 -9.42 5.44
N GLY A 184 -15.53 -9.13 6.64
CA GLY A 184 -16.62 -8.17 6.84
C GLY A 184 -16.27 -6.76 6.31
N LEU A 185 -15.06 -6.27 6.61
CA LEU A 185 -14.57 -4.99 6.06
C LEU A 185 -14.46 -5.04 4.53
N ALA A 186 -13.92 -6.12 3.97
CA ALA A 186 -13.81 -6.28 2.53
C ALA A 186 -15.20 -6.26 1.85
N GLU A 187 -16.17 -7.01 2.38
CA GLU A 187 -17.53 -7.04 1.82
C GLU A 187 -18.24 -5.69 1.94
N GLU A 188 -18.22 -5.09 3.13
CA GLU A 188 -18.92 -3.84 3.39
C GLU A 188 -18.40 -2.69 2.54
N LEU A 189 -17.07 -2.49 2.51
CA LEU A 189 -16.48 -1.37 1.81
C LEU A 189 -16.51 -1.55 0.29
N THR A 190 -16.31 -2.78 -0.21
CA THR A 190 -16.47 -3.03 -1.66
C THR A 190 -17.92 -2.88 -2.10
N HIS A 191 -18.91 -3.28 -1.28
CA HIS A 191 -20.33 -3.04 -1.57
C HIS A 191 -20.67 -1.55 -1.67
N ARG A 192 -19.92 -0.68 -0.97
CA ARG A 192 -20.02 0.79 -1.08
C ARG A 192 -19.30 1.36 -2.31
N GLY A 193 -18.72 0.52 -3.17
CA GLY A 193 -17.94 0.96 -4.34
C GLY A 193 -16.55 1.48 -3.99
N GLN A 194 -16.00 1.10 -2.85
CA GLN A 194 -14.70 1.59 -2.38
C GLN A 194 -13.56 0.63 -2.67
N TRP A 195 -12.35 1.15 -2.68
CA TRP A 195 -11.09 0.41 -2.68
C TRP A 195 -10.62 0.22 -1.24
N VAL A 196 -10.54 -1.02 -0.82
CA VAL A 196 -10.03 -1.45 0.49
C VAL A 196 -8.58 -1.86 0.35
N VAL A 197 -7.71 -1.34 1.20
CA VAL A 197 -6.31 -1.72 1.24
C VAL A 197 -6.00 -2.27 2.61
N PHE A 198 -5.57 -3.53 2.70
CA PHE A 198 -5.13 -4.14 3.95
C PHE A 198 -3.62 -4.03 4.12
N VAL A 199 -3.19 -3.75 5.33
CA VAL A 199 -1.77 -3.74 5.72
C VAL A 199 -1.47 -4.94 6.59
N PHE A 200 -0.52 -5.74 6.15
CA PHE A 200 0.05 -6.85 6.91
C PHE A 200 1.53 -6.61 7.18
N HIS A 201 1.99 -6.99 8.37
CA HIS A 201 3.39 -7.13 8.68
C HIS A 201 3.72 -8.62 8.76
N ALA A 202 3.57 -9.25 9.91
CA ALA A 202 3.86 -10.67 10.05
C ALA A 202 2.63 -11.57 9.90
N ILE A 203 2.86 -12.79 9.45
CA ILE A 203 1.92 -13.90 9.58
C ILE A 203 2.46 -14.81 10.67
N ASP A 204 1.72 -14.94 11.77
CA ASP A 204 2.09 -15.57 13.04
C ASP A 204 3.26 -14.94 13.81
N GLY A 205 3.33 -15.15 15.09
CA GLY A 205 4.52 -15.05 15.93
C GLY A 205 4.97 -13.65 16.37
N SER A 206 4.34 -12.55 15.95
CA SER A 206 4.74 -11.20 16.38
C SER A 206 3.58 -10.37 16.93
N ARG A 207 3.94 -9.22 17.54
CA ARG A 207 2.96 -8.23 18.02
C ARG A 207 2.09 -7.66 16.89
N LEU A 208 2.66 -7.56 15.69
CA LEU A 208 2.04 -6.98 14.49
C LEU A 208 1.63 -8.09 13.51
N SER A 209 1.13 -9.22 14.01
CA SER A 209 0.78 -10.37 13.18
C SER A 209 -0.72 -10.58 13.06
N VAL A 210 -1.06 -11.31 12.01
CA VAL A 210 -2.33 -11.99 11.80
C VAL A 210 -2.09 -13.49 11.89
N ALA A 211 -3.02 -14.27 12.43
CA ALA A 211 -2.91 -15.72 12.44
C ALA A 211 -2.97 -16.28 11.01
N SER A 212 -2.16 -17.31 10.72
CA SER A 212 -2.14 -17.94 9.39
C SER A 212 -3.52 -18.39 8.94
N GLU A 213 -4.30 -18.96 9.82
CA GLU A 213 -5.66 -19.44 9.51
C GLU A 213 -6.59 -18.31 9.09
N ASP A 214 -6.53 -17.16 9.77
CA ASP A 214 -7.33 -15.98 9.46
C ASP A 214 -6.90 -15.35 8.13
N PHE A 215 -5.59 -15.24 7.89
CA PHE A 215 -5.04 -14.78 6.63
C PHE A 215 -5.48 -15.67 5.46
N LEU A 216 -5.33 -16.99 5.59
CA LEU A 216 -5.74 -17.93 4.56
C LEU A 216 -7.26 -17.92 4.30
N ALA A 217 -8.06 -17.70 5.34
CA ALA A 217 -9.51 -17.56 5.19
C ALA A 217 -9.88 -16.32 4.36
N LEU A 218 -9.22 -15.16 4.60
CA LEU A 218 -9.37 -13.96 3.78
C LEU A 218 -8.97 -14.24 2.32
N LEU A 219 -7.81 -14.87 2.08
CA LEU A 219 -7.37 -15.17 0.72
C LEU A 219 -8.35 -16.11 -0.01
N ASN A 220 -8.85 -17.14 0.67
CA ASN A 220 -9.86 -18.04 0.12
C ASN A 220 -11.17 -17.32 -0.21
N PHE A 221 -11.59 -16.38 0.63
CA PHE A 221 -12.75 -15.54 0.38
C PHE A 221 -12.54 -14.70 -0.90
N LEU A 222 -11.44 -13.96 -1.00
CA LEU A 222 -11.14 -13.11 -2.15
C LEU A 222 -11.03 -13.92 -3.46
N ALA A 223 -10.37 -15.09 -3.42
CA ALA A 223 -10.24 -15.97 -4.57
C ALA A 223 -11.60 -16.48 -5.09
N ARG A 224 -12.57 -16.74 -4.21
CA ARG A 224 -13.93 -17.15 -4.59
C ARG A 224 -14.81 -15.99 -5.06
N ARG A 225 -14.46 -14.75 -4.74
CA ARG A 225 -15.26 -13.55 -5.04
C ARG A 225 -14.72 -12.73 -6.21
N ARG A 226 -13.80 -13.28 -7.00
CA ARG A 226 -13.12 -12.57 -8.11
C ARG A 226 -14.07 -11.95 -9.14
N ASP A 227 -15.28 -12.50 -9.31
CA ASP A 227 -16.29 -11.96 -10.23
C ASP A 227 -17.03 -10.74 -9.66
N SER A 228 -16.94 -10.51 -8.35
CA SER A 228 -17.63 -9.42 -7.66
C SER A 228 -16.71 -8.46 -6.90
N ILE A 229 -15.50 -8.89 -6.58
CA ILE A 229 -14.46 -8.08 -5.91
C ILE A 229 -13.18 -8.15 -6.74
N ARG A 230 -12.73 -7.01 -7.23
CA ARG A 230 -11.46 -6.91 -7.92
C ARG A 230 -10.31 -6.94 -6.91
N THR A 231 -9.57 -8.04 -6.86
CA THR A 231 -8.35 -8.13 -6.04
C THR A 231 -7.13 -7.95 -6.93
N ALA A 232 -6.34 -6.88 -6.70
CA ALA A 232 -5.18 -6.53 -7.52
C ALA A 232 -4.13 -5.77 -6.70
N THR A 233 -2.94 -5.57 -7.27
CA THR A 233 -1.89 -4.77 -6.64
C THR A 233 -2.30 -3.31 -6.50
N VAL A 234 -1.59 -2.58 -5.63
CA VAL A 234 -1.82 -1.14 -5.46
C VAL A 234 -1.54 -0.40 -6.76
N ALA A 235 -0.44 -0.73 -7.44
CA ALA A 235 -0.06 -0.08 -8.70
C ALA A 235 -1.13 -0.25 -9.80
N GLU A 236 -1.76 -1.43 -9.88
CA GLU A 236 -2.83 -1.69 -10.86
C GLU A 236 -4.07 -0.84 -10.55
N ILE A 237 -4.61 -0.93 -9.32
CA ILE A 237 -5.83 -0.20 -8.96
C ILE A 237 -5.59 1.32 -8.97
N ALA A 238 -4.47 1.79 -8.42
CA ALA A 238 -4.12 3.20 -8.42
C ALA A 238 -3.92 3.75 -9.85
N GLY A 239 -3.36 2.94 -10.75
CA GLY A 239 -3.22 3.30 -12.17
C GLY A 239 -4.57 3.54 -12.84
N ASP A 240 -5.52 2.65 -12.60
CA ASP A 240 -6.87 2.79 -13.17
C ASP A 240 -7.64 3.97 -12.53
N ILE A 241 -7.49 4.16 -11.21
CA ILE A 241 -8.07 5.33 -10.51
C ILE A 241 -7.49 6.63 -11.08
N SER A 242 -6.17 6.70 -11.27
CA SER A 242 -5.51 7.87 -11.85
C SER A 242 -6.07 8.22 -13.23
N HIS A 243 -6.21 7.20 -14.09
CA HIS A 243 -6.83 7.37 -15.42
C HIS A 243 -8.30 7.84 -15.31
N TYR A 244 -9.09 7.18 -14.46
CA TYR A 244 -10.49 7.54 -14.25
C TYR A 244 -10.67 8.98 -13.76
N GLN A 245 -9.87 9.41 -12.79
CA GLN A 245 -9.90 10.79 -12.28
C GLN A 245 -9.50 11.81 -13.34
N ALA A 246 -8.50 11.50 -14.18
CA ALA A 246 -8.08 12.37 -15.28
C ALA A 246 -9.21 12.57 -16.30
N VAL A 247 -9.88 11.49 -16.70
CA VAL A 247 -10.98 11.57 -17.69
C VAL A 247 -12.20 12.28 -17.10
N THR A 248 -12.63 11.93 -15.89
CA THR A 248 -13.82 12.52 -15.26
C THR A 248 -13.58 13.95 -14.77
N GLY A 249 -12.35 14.27 -14.32
CA GLY A 249 -11.94 15.61 -13.92
C GLY A 249 -11.95 16.57 -15.10
N GLN A 250 -11.52 16.16 -16.29
CA GLN A 250 -11.59 16.96 -17.51
C GLN A 250 -13.03 17.28 -17.94
N GLN A 251 -13.97 16.33 -17.72
CA GLN A 251 -15.38 16.54 -18.03
C GLN A 251 -16.09 17.51 -17.05
N ARG A 252 -15.54 17.70 -15.86
CA ARG A 252 -16.11 18.59 -14.81
C ARG A 252 -15.53 20.01 -14.80
N SER A 253 -14.50 20.29 -15.59
CA SER A 253 -14.02 21.67 -15.74
C SER A 253 -15.09 22.48 -16.44
N PRO A 254 -15.72 23.51 -15.79
CA PRO A 254 -16.69 24.33 -16.46
C PRO A 254 -16.00 25.04 -17.62
N SER A 255 -16.60 24.96 -18.80
CA SER A 255 -16.29 25.89 -19.86
C SER A 255 -16.44 27.29 -19.25
N THR A 256 -15.32 27.98 -19.05
CA THR A 256 -15.30 29.38 -18.57
C THR A 256 -16.17 30.23 -19.51
N PRO A 257 -17.08 31.04 -18.94
CA PRO A 257 -17.95 31.89 -19.74
C PRO A 257 -17.17 32.97 -20.50
#